data_3fc3d941f484f258015d6a08dcf33253
#
_entry.id   3fc3d941f484f258015d6a08dcf33253
#
_cell.length_a   1.000
_cell.length_b   1.000
_cell.length_c   1.000
_cell.angle_alpha   90.00
_cell.angle_beta   90.00
_cell.angle_gamma   90.00
#
_symmetry.space_group_name_H-M   'P 1'
#
loop_
_entity.id
_entity.type
_entity.pdbx_description
1 polymer ?
#
loop_
_entity_poly.entity_id
_entity_poly.type
_entity_poly.pdbx_seq_one_letter_code
_entity_poly.pdbx_strand_id
1 'polypeptide(L)'
;GDKELHVDALIARAKQLLGDADYRIVFNAGLEWCLADIRNDLHGFGVDHDSFFSERSLGTDGFVERAIGILRDNGHLYQLDGATWFRATDFGDDKDRVVVRENGVSTYFASDIGYLLSKFERGFERALYIFGADHHGYIVRLKAAAKGLGLDQARIEIQLVQFAILYRGGERVQMS
;
A
#
# COMPACT_ATOMS: atom_id res chain seq x y z
N GLY A 1 -25.08 -14.80 4.32
CA GLY A 1 -24.84 -13.43 4.77
C GLY A 1 -23.50 -12.98 4.27
N ASP A 2 -23.34 -11.69 4.06
CA ASP A 2 -22.10 -11.07 3.64
C ASP A 2 -21.05 -11.26 4.75
N LYS A 3 -19.96 -11.98 4.42
CA LYS A 3 -18.88 -12.29 5.38
C LYS A 3 -18.20 -11.02 5.90
N GLU A 4 -18.06 -10.01 5.04
CA GLU A 4 -17.41 -8.75 5.39
C GLU A 4 -18.25 -7.98 6.43
N LEU A 5 -19.55 -7.83 6.21
CA LEU A 5 -20.45 -7.21 7.18
C LEU A 5 -20.46 -7.91 8.53
N HIS A 6 -20.31 -9.24 8.53
CA HIS A 6 -20.23 -10.01 9.78
C HIS A 6 -18.92 -9.72 10.53
N VAL A 7 -17.79 -9.72 9.83
CA VAL A 7 -16.47 -9.39 10.40
C VAL A 7 -16.45 -7.96 10.94
N ASP A 8 -16.98 -7.01 10.20
CA ASP A 8 -17.06 -5.61 10.63
C ASP A 8 -17.90 -5.45 11.91
N ALA A 9 -19.02 -6.16 12.00
CA ALA A 9 -19.85 -6.17 13.20
C ALA A 9 -19.13 -6.76 14.42
N LEU A 10 -18.35 -7.83 14.22
CA LEU A 10 -17.52 -8.43 15.28
C LEU A 10 -16.43 -7.47 15.76
N ILE A 11 -15.75 -6.80 14.82
CA ILE A 11 -14.71 -5.79 15.13
C ILE A 11 -15.33 -4.63 15.93
N ALA A 12 -16.45 -4.10 15.46
CA ALA A 12 -17.16 -3.02 16.15
C ALA A 12 -17.58 -3.42 17.57
N ARG A 13 -18.09 -4.65 17.73
CA ARG A 13 -18.48 -5.17 19.03
C ARG A 13 -17.28 -5.39 19.96
N ALA A 14 -16.17 -5.90 19.44
CA ALA A 14 -14.95 -6.08 20.21
C ALA A 14 -14.39 -4.74 20.73
N LYS A 15 -14.34 -3.71 19.88
CA LYS A 15 -13.95 -2.35 20.29
C LYS A 15 -14.86 -1.78 21.37
N GLN A 16 -16.17 -1.99 21.23
CA GLN A 16 -17.15 -1.52 22.20
C GLN A 16 -16.99 -2.19 23.58
N LEU A 17 -16.65 -3.49 23.60
CA LEU A 17 -16.49 -4.28 24.82
C LEU A 17 -15.16 -4.01 25.52
N LEU A 18 -14.08 -3.89 24.76
CA LEU A 18 -12.72 -3.80 25.29
C LEU A 18 -12.27 -2.34 25.48
N GLY A 19 -12.88 -1.40 24.76
CA GLY A 19 -12.30 -0.08 24.60
C GLY A 19 -11.08 -0.08 23.69
N ASP A 20 -10.60 1.12 23.32
CA ASP A 20 -9.53 1.25 22.33
C ASP A 20 -8.19 0.68 22.79
N ALA A 21 -7.86 0.82 24.07
CA ALA A 21 -6.59 0.37 24.63
C ALA A 21 -6.46 -1.16 24.61
N ASP A 22 -7.43 -1.86 25.21
CA ASP A 22 -7.39 -3.32 25.29
C ASP A 22 -7.62 -3.97 23.92
N TYR A 23 -8.49 -3.38 23.08
CA TYR A 23 -8.63 -3.81 21.68
C TYR A 23 -7.29 -3.74 20.94
N ARG A 24 -6.52 -2.67 21.17
CA ARG A 24 -5.20 -2.50 20.55
C ARG A 24 -4.20 -3.57 20.99
N ILE A 25 -4.24 -3.96 22.26
CA ILE A 25 -3.39 -5.07 22.77
C ILE A 25 -3.71 -6.37 22.04
N VAL A 26 -5.00 -6.74 21.96
CA VAL A 26 -5.45 -7.96 21.28
C VAL A 26 -5.09 -7.92 19.79
N PHE A 27 -5.36 -6.79 19.13
CA PHE A 27 -5.02 -6.59 17.72
C PHE A 27 -3.52 -6.76 17.45
N ASN A 28 -2.69 -6.12 18.26
CA ASN A 28 -1.24 -6.19 18.09
C ASN A 28 -0.70 -7.60 18.38
N ALA A 29 -1.25 -8.31 19.36
CA ALA A 29 -0.87 -9.69 19.65
C ALA A 29 -1.18 -10.62 18.45
N GLY A 30 -2.36 -10.48 17.83
CA GLY A 30 -2.71 -11.22 16.63
C GLY A 30 -1.82 -10.87 15.43
N LEU A 31 -1.53 -9.58 15.23
CA LEU A 31 -0.64 -9.10 14.17
C LEU A 31 0.78 -9.66 14.33
N GLU A 32 1.35 -9.58 15.53
CA GLU A 32 2.70 -10.09 15.79
C GLU A 32 2.78 -11.61 15.64
N TRP A 33 1.73 -12.33 16.03
CA TRP A 33 1.67 -13.78 15.80
C TRP A 33 1.71 -14.11 14.30
N CYS A 34 0.87 -13.46 13.49
CA CYS A 34 0.89 -13.64 12.02
C CYS A 34 2.23 -13.24 11.40
N LEU A 35 2.82 -12.12 11.83
CA LEU A 35 4.12 -11.67 11.31
C LEU A 35 5.25 -12.63 11.70
N ALA A 36 5.21 -13.22 12.91
CA ALA A 36 6.19 -14.21 13.33
C ALA A 36 6.10 -15.48 12.47
N ASP A 37 4.89 -15.93 12.15
CA ASP A 37 4.64 -17.08 11.28
C ASP A 37 5.17 -16.81 9.86
N ILE A 38 4.84 -15.66 9.27
CA ILE A 38 5.35 -15.22 7.95
C ILE A 38 6.88 -15.15 7.94
N ARG A 39 7.51 -14.58 8.98
CA ARG A 39 8.97 -14.49 9.07
C ARG A 39 9.61 -15.87 9.12
N ASN A 40 9.01 -16.77 9.90
CA ASN A 40 9.50 -18.16 10.03
C ASN A 40 9.40 -18.92 8.71
N ASP A 41 8.29 -18.80 8.00
CA ASP A 41 8.10 -19.43 6.69
C ASP A 41 9.08 -18.88 5.65
N LEU A 42 9.27 -17.56 5.58
CA LEU A 42 10.22 -16.93 4.69
C LEU A 42 11.64 -17.35 5.01
N HIS A 43 12.03 -17.38 6.28
CA HIS A 43 13.33 -17.85 6.73
C HIS A 43 13.57 -19.30 6.32
N GLY A 44 12.57 -20.18 6.55
CA GLY A 44 12.62 -21.58 6.11
C GLY A 44 12.76 -21.74 4.60
N PHE A 45 12.27 -20.76 3.83
CA PHE A 45 12.42 -20.69 2.37
C PHE A 45 13.74 -20.05 1.91
N GLY A 46 14.56 -19.57 2.84
CA GLY A 46 15.84 -18.91 2.57
C GLY A 46 15.70 -17.41 2.20
N VAL A 47 14.59 -16.77 2.59
CA VAL A 47 14.32 -15.35 2.34
C VAL A 47 14.24 -14.61 3.67
N ASP A 48 15.26 -13.83 3.96
CA ASP A 48 15.30 -12.97 5.15
C ASP A 48 15.18 -11.50 4.72
N HIS A 49 14.22 -10.80 5.34
CA HIS A 49 14.01 -9.38 5.09
C HIS A 49 14.63 -8.54 6.21
N ASP A 50 15.38 -7.52 5.86
CA ASP A 50 15.97 -6.57 6.82
C ASP A 50 14.90 -5.73 7.53
N SER A 51 13.76 -5.50 6.89
CA SER A 51 12.69 -4.67 7.42
C SER A 51 11.31 -5.13 7.00
N PHE A 52 10.40 -5.27 7.97
CA PHE A 52 8.96 -5.38 7.76
C PHE A 52 8.34 -4.01 8.01
N PHE A 53 8.04 -3.30 6.94
CA PHE A 53 7.51 -1.94 7.01
C PHE A 53 5.99 -1.96 7.28
N SER A 54 5.56 -1.24 8.30
CA SER A 54 4.13 -1.11 8.63
C SER A 54 3.50 0.01 7.80
N GLU A 55 2.50 -0.31 6.97
CA GLU A 55 1.74 0.69 6.22
C GLU A 55 1.07 1.73 7.12
N ARG A 56 0.70 1.34 8.36
CA ARG A 56 0.15 2.27 9.36
C ARG A 56 1.08 3.45 9.63
N SER A 57 2.40 3.23 9.61
CA SER A 57 3.38 4.30 9.84
C SER A 57 3.34 5.39 8.77
N LEU A 58 2.84 5.11 7.58
CA LEU A 58 2.68 6.12 6.53
C LEU A 58 1.77 7.27 6.95
N GLY A 59 0.69 6.96 7.69
CA GLY A 59 -0.19 7.98 8.25
C GLY A 59 0.38 8.59 9.55
N THR A 60 0.82 7.74 10.50
CA THR A 60 1.30 8.24 11.82
C THR A 60 2.58 9.08 11.72
N ASP A 61 3.45 8.78 10.76
CA ASP A 61 4.70 9.50 10.53
C ASP A 61 4.54 10.64 9.48
N GLY A 62 3.31 10.86 9.00
CA GLY A 62 2.96 11.96 8.11
C GLY A 62 3.48 11.84 6.67
N PHE A 63 3.85 10.65 6.21
CA PHE A 63 4.35 10.47 4.85
C PHE A 63 3.27 10.75 3.78
N VAL A 64 2.03 10.36 4.05
CA VAL A 64 0.90 10.59 3.14
C VAL A 64 0.64 12.09 3.01
N GLU A 65 0.57 12.81 4.12
CA GLU A 65 0.34 14.25 4.15
C GLU A 65 1.47 15.02 3.45
N ARG A 66 2.73 14.62 3.68
CA ARG A 66 3.89 15.24 3.00
C ARG A 66 3.86 14.99 1.50
N ALA A 67 3.56 13.77 1.08
CA ALA A 67 3.46 13.43 -0.34
C ALA A 67 2.36 14.26 -1.03
N ILE A 68 1.18 14.38 -0.42
CA ILE A 68 0.09 15.24 -0.91
C ILE A 68 0.51 16.70 -0.93
N GLY A 69 1.24 17.16 0.11
CA GLY A 69 1.81 18.50 0.18
C GLY A 69 2.73 18.81 -1.01
N ILE A 70 3.70 17.92 -1.29
CA ILE A 70 4.62 18.07 -2.43
C ILE A 70 3.86 18.14 -3.77
N LEU A 71 2.88 17.24 -3.98
CA LEU A 71 2.07 17.26 -5.19
C LEU A 71 1.27 18.55 -5.33
N ARG A 72 0.78 19.11 -4.23
CA ARG A 72 0.05 20.40 -4.20
C ARG A 72 0.98 21.57 -4.53
N ASP A 73 2.14 21.63 -3.88
CA ASP A 73 3.11 22.72 -4.06
C ASP A 73 3.68 22.73 -5.48
N ASN A 74 3.79 21.55 -6.11
CA ASN A 74 4.17 21.39 -7.50
C ASN A 74 3.02 21.68 -8.50
N GLY A 75 1.80 22.04 -8.03
CA GLY A 75 0.65 22.35 -8.89
C GLY A 75 -0.02 21.14 -9.54
N HIS A 76 0.24 19.94 -9.06
CA HIS A 76 -0.26 18.68 -9.66
C HIS A 76 -1.59 18.21 -9.10
N LEU A 77 -2.20 18.95 -8.18
CA LEU A 77 -3.51 18.64 -7.61
C LEU A 77 -4.59 19.63 -8.06
N TYR A 78 -5.83 19.15 -8.12
CA TYR A 78 -7.01 19.98 -8.31
C TYR A 78 -8.20 19.42 -7.50
N GLN A 79 -9.25 20.25 -7.35
CA GLN A 79 -10.48 19.87 -6.67
C GLN A 79 -11.58 19.59 -7.70
N LEU A 80 -12.28 18.49 -7.54
CA LEU A 80 -13.47 18.15 -8.33
C LEU A 80 -14.43 17.32 -7.46
N ASP A 81 -15.68 17.71 -7.43
CA ASP A 81 -16.77 17.03 -6.66
C ASP A 81 -16.40 16.78 -5.19
N GLY A 82 -15.78 17.77 -4.55
CA GLY A 82 -15.36 17.70 -3.14
C GLY A 82 -14.11 16.85 -2.89
N ALA A 83 -13.61 16.12 -3.87
CA ALA A 83 -12.41 15.29 -3.77
C ALA A 83 -11.17 16.01 -4.31
N THR A 84 -9.98 15.61 -3.81
CA THR A 84 -8.70 16.08 -4.34
C THR A 84 -8.15 15.06 -5.32
N TRP A 85 -7.83 15.53 -6.52
CA TRP A 85 -7.35 14.72 -7.63
C TRP A 85 -5.90 15.05 -7.99
N PHE A 86 -5.13 14.02 -8.30
CA PHE A 86 -3.81 14.14 -8.89
C PHE A 86 -3.89 14.07 -10.42
N ARG A 87 -3.24 15.02 -11.11
CA ARG A 87 -3.15 15.10 -12.58
C ARG A 87 -2.22 14.01 -13.13
N ALA A 88 -2.58 12.75 -12.92
CA ALA A 88 -1.74 11.63 -13.31
C ALA A 88 -1.59 11.52 -14.85
N THR A 89 -2.57 12.02 -15.61
CA THR A 89 -2.53 12.08 -17.08
C THR A 89 -1.37 12.93 -17.60
N ASP A 90 -0.98 14.00 -16.90
CA ASP A 90 0.17 14.85 -17.26
C ASP A 90 1.49 14.05 -17.22
N PHE A 91 1.49 12.93 -16.53
CA PHE A 91 2.66 12.07 -16.33
C PHE A 91 2.56 10.71 -17.04
N GLY A 92 1.50 10.52 -17.85
CA GLY A 92 1.34 9.35 -18.72
C GLY A 92 0.46 8.24 -18.17
N ASP A 93 -0.28 8.49 -17.07
CA ASP A 93 -1.37 7.57 -16.65
C ASP A 93 -2.58 7.73 -17.60
N ASP A 94 -3.45 6.72 -17.65
CA ASP A 94 -4.66 6.70 -18.49
C ASP A 94 -5.76 7.66 -17.99
N LYS A 95 -5.73 8.03 -16.70
CA LYS A 95 -6.66 8.96 -16.07
C LYS A 95 -6.08 9.60 -14.82
N ASP A 96 -6.67 10.73 -14.41
CA ASP A 96 -6.38 11.35 -13.13
C ASP A 96 -6.88 10.49 -11.97
N ARG A 97 -6.26 10.67 -10.81
CA ARG A 97 -6.50 9.80 -9.64
C ARG A 97 -6.91 10.59 -8.41
N VAL A 98 -7.94 10.14 -7.73
CA VAL A 98 -8.32 10.69 -6.42
C VAL A 98 -7.24 10.32 -5.40
N VAL A 99 -6.73 11.31 -4.70
CA VAL A 99 -5.79 11.14 -3.57
C VAL A 99 -6.46 11.40 -2.22
N VAL A 100 -7.44 12.30 -2.17
CA VAL A 100 -8.29 12.52 -0.98
C VAL A 100 -9.74 12.52 -1.43
N ARG A 101 -10.56 11.71 -0.75
CA ARG A 101 -12.00 11.61 -1.03
C ARG A 101 -12.74 12.84 -0.52
N GLU A 102 -14.00 13.01 -0.93
CA GLU A 102 -14.89 14.09 -0.47
C GLU A 102 -15.05 14.15 1.06
N ASN A 103 -14.98 13.02 1.73
CA ASN A 103 -15.03 12.91 3.19
C ASN A 103 -13.71 13.21 3.90
N GLY A 104 -12.68 13.69 3.17
CA GLY A 104 -11.35 14.03 3.70
C GLY A 104 -10.42 12.83 3.93
N VAL A 105 -10.87 11.61 3.63
CA VAL A 105 -10.05 10.39 3.83
C VAL A 105 -9.15 10.16 2.63
N SER A 106 -7.86 9.94 2.88
CA SER A 106 -6.88 9.57 1.85
C SER A 106 -7.23 8.22 1.22
N THR A 107 -6.92 8.09 -0.07
CA THR A 107 -7.08 6.83 -0.80
C THR A 107 -5.88 5.90 -0.60
N TYR A 108 -6.03 4.62 -0.95
CA TYR A 108 -4.88 3.70 -1.00
C TYR A 108 -3.77 4.22 -1.93
N PHE A 109 -4.14 4.86 -3.04
CA PHE A 109 -3.15 5.44 -3.94
C PHE A 109 -2.35 6.57 -3.27
N ALA A 110 -2.96 7.40 -2.43
CA ALA A 110 -2.23 8.38 -1.63
C ALA A 110 -1.24 7.71 -0.65
N SER A 111 -1.63 6.58 -0.05
CA SER A 111 -0.73 5.76 0.78
C SER A 111 0.46 5.24 -0.03
N ASP A 112 0.23 4.78 -1.26
CA ASP A 112 1.29 4.29 -2.14
C ASP A 112 2.27 5.41 -2.54
N ILE A 113 1.76 6.63 -2.78
CA ILE A 113 2.61 7.80 -3.04
C ILE A 113 3.44 8.14 -1.79
N GLY A 114 2.82 8.13 -0.61
CA GLY A 114 3.52 8.31 0.67
C GLY A 114 4.57 7.23 0.92
N TYR A 115 4.27 5.97 0.56
CA TYR A 115 5.21 4.87 0.69
C TYR A 115 6.40 5.00 -0.27
N LEU A 116 6.15 5.44 -1.50
CA LEU A 116 7.22 5.76 -2.44
C LEU A 116 8.14 6.85 -1.89
N LEU A 117 7.57 7.96 -1.40
CA LEU A 117 8.31 9.05 -0.78
C LEU A 117 9.14 8.54 0.40
N SER A 118 8.55 7.73 1.28
CA SER A 118 9.22 7.19 2.47
C SER A 118 10.50 6.41 2.16
N LYS A 119 10.55 5.69 1.04
CA LYS A 119 11.74 4.95 0.63
C LYS A 119 12.93 5.89 0.39
N PHE A 120 12.69 6.98 -0.32
CA PHE A 120 13.75 7.95 -0.63
C PHE A 120 14.10 8.83 0.58
N GLU A 121 13.14 9.19 1.43
CA GLU A 121 13.42 9.91 2.68
C GLU A 121 14.21 9.05 3.69
N ARG A 122 14.06 7.74 3.67
CA ARG A 122 14.88 6.79 4.45
C ARG A 122 16.30 6.60 3.89
N GLY A 123 16.64 7.28 2.79
CA GLY A 123 17.99 7.28 2.23
C GLY A 123 18.25 6.21 1.17
N PHE A 124 17.25 5.46 0.71
CA PHE A 124 17.45 4.51 -0.37
C PHE A 124 17.68 5.23 -1.70
N GLU A 125 18.73 4.87 -2.40
CA GLU A 125 19.06 5.46 -3.71
C GLU A 125 18.18 4.90 -4.83
N ARG A 126 17.72 3.66 -4.69
CA ARG A 126 16.88 2.96 -5.68
C ARG A 126 15.75 2.22 -4.98
N ALA A 127 14.60 2.16 -5.64
CA ALA A 127 13.44 1.37 -5.21
C ALA A 127 13.14 0.30 -6.26
N LEU A 128 13.27 -0.96 -5.90
CA LEU A 128 12.83 -2.10 -6.70
C LEU A 128 11.48 -2.59 -6.16
N TYR A 129 10.48 -2.58 -7.02
CA TYR A 129 9.16 -3.15 -6.75
C TYR A 129 9.03 -4.50 -7.45
N ILE A 130 8.60 -5.51 -6.71
CA ILE A 130 8.32 -6.84 -7.23
C ILE A 130 6.82 -7.07 -7.08
N PHE A 131 6.10 -7.13 -8.20
CA PHE A 131 4.66 -7.30 -8.25
C PHE A 131 4.23 -8.57 -8.98
N GLY A 132 3.06 -9.09 -8.66
CA GLY A 132 2.39 -10.07 -9.48
C GLY A 132 2.02 -9.48 -10.86
N ALA A 133 1.94 -10.32 -11.88
CA ALA A 133 1.66 -9.88 -13.26
C ALA A 133 0.28 -9.20 -13.42
N ASP A 134 -0.65 -9.45 -12.51
CA ASP A 134 -1.95 -8.78 -12.41
C ASP A 134 -1.85 -7.27 -12.10
N HIS A 135 -0.73 -6.84 -11.52
CA HIS A 135 -0.44 -5.43 -11.24
C HIS A 135 0.17 -4.64 -12.41
N HIS A 136 0.19 -5.21 -13.64
CA HIS A 136 0.78 -4.54 -14.81
C HIS A 136 0.27 -3.10 -15.01
N GLY A 137 -1.04 -2.86 -14.87
CA GLY A 137 -1.65 -1.53 -15.00
C GLY A 137 -1.24 -0.54 -13.89
N TYR A 138 -0.63 -1.04 -12.81
CA TYR A 138 -0.18 -0.20 -11.69
C TYR A 138 1.17 0.48 -11.97
N ILE A 139 1.96 -0.05 -12.89
CA ILE A 139 3.31 0.45 -13.22
C ILE A 139 3.26 1.92 -13.66
N VAL A 140 2.37 2.23 -14.60
CA VAL A 140 2.24 3.60 -15.15
C VAL A 140 1.83 4.58 -14.06
N ARG A 141 0.89 4.16 -13.20
CA ARG A 141 0.41 4.94 -12.06
C ARG A 141 1.52 5.27 -11.06
N LEU A 142 2.34 4.27 -10.70
CA LEU A 142 3.44 4.47 -9.77
C LEU A 142 4.53 5.39 -10.36
N LYS A 143 4.82 5.24 -11.65
CA LYS A 143 5.75 6.11 -12.38
C LYS A 143 5.23 7.55 -12.49
N ALA A 144 3.92 7.73 -12.71
CA ALA A 144 3.30 9.05 -12.71
C ALA A 144 3.43 9.72 -11.34
N ALA A 145 3.16 8.97 -10.26
CA ALA A 145 3.34 9.46 -8.89
C ALA A 145 4.79 9.89 -8.62
N ALA A 146 5.76 9.10 -9.05
CA ALA A 146 7.17 9.45 -8.91
C ALA A 146 7.53 10.76 -9.58
N LYS A 147 7.08 10.96 -10.83
CA LYS A 147 7.28 12.23 -11.55
C LYS A 147 6.62 13.39 -10.82
N GLY A 148 5.38 13.21 -10.37
CA GLY A 148 4.66 14.25 -9.62
C GLY A 148 5.38 14.67 -8.33
N LEU A 149 6.04 13.73 -7.66
CA LEU A 149 6.90 14.00 -6.50
C LEU A 149 8.26 14.63 -6.87
N GLY A 150 8.58 14.77 -8.16
CA GLY A 150 9.90 15.23 -8.60
C GLY A 150 11.02 14.22 -8.46
N LEU A 151 10.69 12.93 -8.32
CA LEU A 151 11.66 11.85 -8.20
C LEU A 151 12.13 11.40 -9.59
N ASP A 152 13.42 11.08 -9.69
CA ASP A 152 13.97 10.49 -10.91
C ASP A 152 13.43 9.06 -11.09
N GLN A 153 12.73 8.86 -12.20
CA GLN A 153 12.17 7.55 -12.56
C GLN A 153 13.21 6.47 -12.80
N ALA A 154 14.46 6.83 -13.16
CA ALA A 154 15.54 5.87 -13.33
C ALA A 154 15.91 5.18 -12.00
N ARG A 155 15.51 5.76 -10.87
CA ARG A 155 15.70 5.20 -9.54
C ARG A 155 14.62 4.21 -9.12
N ILE A 156 13.58 4.01 -9.98
CA ILE A 156 12.44 3.14 -9.69
C ILE A 156 12.37 2.04 -10.73
N GLU A 157 12.62 0.84 -10.28
CA GLU A 157 12.53 -0.38 -11.08
C GLU A 157 11.30 -1.19 -10.65
N ILE A 158 10.57 -1.74 -11.63
CA ILE A 158 9.39 -2.56 -11.36
C ILE A 158 9.54 -3.88 -12.11
N GLN A 159 9.55 -4.96 -11.36
CA GLN A 159 9.59 -6.32 -11.88
C GLN A 159 8.24 -7.00 -11.72
N LEU A 160 7.74 -7.60 -12.80
CA LEU A 160 6.54 -8.41 -12.77
C LEU A 160 6.90 -9.89 -12.70
N VAL A 161 6.29 -10.60 -11.76
CA VAL A 161 6.45 -12.04 -11.59
C VAL A 161 5.15 -12.74 -11.97
N GLN A 162 5.24 -13.75 -12.82
CA GLN A 162 4.10 -14.55 -13.25
C GLN A 162 3.62 -15.48 -12.12
N PHE A 163 2.34 -15.84 -12.16
CA PHE A 163 1.76 -16.77 -11.22
C PHE A 163 2.42 -18.15 -11.32
N ALA A 164 2.79 -18.70 -10.17
CA ALA A 164 3.13 -20.11 -10.07
C ALA A 164 1.83 -20.94 -9.98
N ILE A 165 1.75 -22.00 -10.77
CA ILE A 165 0.64 -22.95 -10.71
C ILE A 165 1.16 -24.22 -10.03
N LEU A 166 0.53 -24.57 -8.91
CA LEU A 166 0.87 -25.80 -8.19
C LEU A 166 0.00 -26.95 -8.68
N TYR A 167 0.63 -28.13 -8.88
CA TYR A 167 -0.06 -29.38 -9.17
C TYR A 167 0.25 -30.41 -8.09
N ARG A 168 -0.76 -31.17 -7.70
CA ARG A 168 -0.62 -32.31 -6.80
C ARG A 168 -1.31 -33.52 -7.46
N GLY A 169 -0.55 -34.60 -7.72
CA GLY A 169 -1.09 -35.80 -8.38
C GLY A 169 -1.66 -35.53 -9.78
N GLY A 170 -1.14 -34.52 -10.52
CA GLY A 170 -1.64 -34.12 -11.84
C GLY A 170 -2.82 -33.16 -11.82
N GLU A 171 -3.41 -32.87 -10.68
CA GLU A 171 -4.49 -31.89 -10.53
C GLU A 171 -3.98 -30.53 -10.03
N ARG A 172 -4.57 -29.45 -10.58
CA ARG A 172 -4.25 -28.08 -10.15
C ARG A 172 -4.73 -27.85 -8.71
N VAL A 173 -3.82 -27.46 -7.84
CA VAL A 173 -4.14 -27.06 -6.47
C VAL A 173 -4.54 -25.59 -6.47
N GLN A 174 -5.70 -25.30 -5.91
CA GLN A 174 -6.14 -23.92 -5.66
C GLN A 174 -5.48 -23.46 -4.36
N MET A 175 -4.69 -22.39 -4.44
CA MET A 175 -4.17 -21.71 -3.25
C MET A 175 -5.29 -20.78 -2.77
N SER A 176 -5.79 -21.03 -1.57
CA SER A 176 -6.81 -20.23 -0.88
C SER A 176 -6.15 -19.28 0.10
#